data_97bd7e5b0ca6bb8875a2c7d05944fe63
#
_entry.id   97bd7e5b0ca6bb8875a2c7d05944fe63
#
_cell.length_a   1.000
_cell.length_b   1.000
_cell.length_c   1.000
_cell.angle_alpha   90.00
_cell.angle_beta   90.00
_cell.angle_gamma   90.00
#
_symmetry.space_group_name_H-M   'P 1'
#
loop_
_entity.id
_entity.type
_entity.pdbx_description
1 polymer ?
#
loop_
_entity_poly.entity_id
_entity_poly.type
_entity_poly.pdbx_seq_one_letter_code
_entity_poly.pdbx_strand_id
1 'polypeptide(L)'
;MSPPLREQTHLWQAPALGDVEMLHARYFQQRFAPHVHEGYVFTVIESGAQRFWHRGSEHLAPVGSMVLINPDELHTGATAHEAGWRYRGFYPEHERVTGVLDELELGRHGMPSFKDSVIHDPALAFAFSQLHQLSEASASALQQQTAWRQAVLALVQRHGQCAEPSAPGHEPLAVARARELLESQLADPPSLEALAAAVNLSPFHFARVFRQATGLPPHAWLKQRRLARAREMLKHGLAASQVAFDLGFADQSHLSRQFKQAYGVTPGAYRQACVHSALRA
;
A
#
# COMPACT_ATOMS: atom_id res chain seq x y z
N MET A 1 13.35 -23.81 -26.87
CA MET A 1 12.98 -22.46 -26.33
C MET A 1 12.30 -22.68 -24.99
N SER A 2 12.85 -22.16 -23.92
CA SER A 2 12.16 -22.20 -22.61
C SER A 2 10.87 -21.37 -22.68
N PRO A 3 9.77 -21.81 -22.05
CA PRO A 3 8.53 -21.05 -22.05
C PRO A 3 8.77 -19.65 -21.44
N PRO A 4 8.06 -18.63 -21.93
CA PRO A 4 8.23 -17.28 -21.39
C PRO A 4 7.92 -17.28 -19.89
N LEU A 5 8.78 -16.62 -19.12
CA LEU A 5 8.60 -16.43 -17.68
C LEU A 5 7.28 -15.67 -17.46
N ARG A 6 6.33 -16.28 -16.73
CA ARG A 6 5.04 -15.68 -16.42
C ARG A 6 5.03 -15.14 -15.00
N GLU A 7 4.49 -13.97 -14.86
CA GLU A 7 4.21 -13.38 -13.55
C GLU A 7 3.17 -14.24 -12.82
N GLN A 8 3.37 -14.43 -11.52
CA GLN A 8 2.51 -15.21 -10.66
C GLN A 8 2.10 -14.36 -9.47
N THR A 9 0.81 -14.33 -9.18
CA THR A 9 0.27 -13.59 -8.04
C THR A 9 -0.81 -14.42 -7.37
N HIS A 10 -0.71 -14.55 -6.05
CA HIS A 10 -1.75 -15.09 -5.19
C HIS A 10 -2.07 -14.04 -4.13
N LEU A 11 -3.26 -13.48 -4.21
CA LEU A 11 -3.77 -12.44 -3.34
C LEU A 11 -4.95 -12.99 -2.55
N TRP A 12 -4.97 -12.74 -1.23
CA TRP A 12 -6.10 -13.07 -0.37
C TRP A 12 -6.24 -12.10 0.80
N GLN A 13 -7.39 -12.12 1.43
CA GLN A 13 -7.63 -11.50 2.72
C GLN A 13 -7.45 -12.56 3.80
N ALA A 14 -6.85 -12.23 4.93
CA ALA A 14 -6.64 -13.13 6.06
C ALA A 14 -7.67 -12.84 7.17
N PRO A 15 -8.84 -13.54 7.23
CA PRO A 15 -9.90 -13.22 8.19
C PRO A 15 -9.44 -13.37 9.64
N ALA A 16 -8.59 -14.37 9.91
CA ALA A 16 -8.01 -14.58 11.23
C ALA A 16 -7.17 -13.39 11.74
N LEU A 17 -6.69 -12.53 10.83
CA LEU A 17 -5.90 -11.34 11.12
C LEU A 17 -6.71 -10.04 10.95
N GLY A 18 -8.04 -10.16 10.88
CA GLY A 18 -8.94 -9.03 10.66
C GLY A 18 -8.85 -8.47 9.24
N ASP A 19 -8.86 -9.37 8.27
CA ASP A 19 -8.84 -9.09 6.83
C ASP A 19 -7.58 -8.37 6.33
N VAL A 20 -6.42 -8.62 6.97
CA VAL A 20 -5.15 -8.16 6.43
C VAL A 20 -4.97 -8.73 5.02
N GLU A 21 -4.74 -7.86 4.06
CA GLU A 21 -4.46 -8.25 2.69
C GLU A 21 -3.06 -8.87 2.59
N MET A 22 -2.97 -10.01 1.94
CA MET A 22 -1.77 -10.81 1.78
C MET A 22 -1.50 -11.04 0.30
N LEU A 23 -0.25 -10.91 -0.12
CA LEU A 23 0.16 -11.13 -1.51
C LEU A 23 1.41 -12.00 -1.57
N HIS A 24 1.35 -13.13 -2.24
CA HIS A 24 2.51 -13.91 -2.67
C HIS A 24 2.69 -13.69 -4.17
N ALA A 25 3.79 -13.09 -4.56
CA ALA A 25 4.00 -12.71 -5.95
C ALA A 25 5.40 -13.03 -6.45
N ARG A 26 5.46 -13.35 -7.76
CA ARG A 26 6.70 -13.44 -8.53
C ARG A 26 6.55 -12.58 -9.78
N TYR A 27 7.38 -11.57 -9.90
CA TYR A 27 7.36 -10.63 -11.02
C TYR A 27 8.68 -10.64 -11.78
N PHE A 28 8.59 -10.46 -13.10
CA PHE A 28 9.74 -10.38 -14.01
C PHE A 28 9.80 -9.04 -14.74
N GLN A 29 8.65 -8.51 -15.12
CA GLN A 29 8.54 -7.28 -15.91
C GLN A 29 7.65 -6.23 -15.24
N GLN A 30 6.92 -6.58 -14.20
CA GLN A 30 6.05 -5.65 -13.48
C GLN A 30 6.86 -4.48 -12.95
N ARG A 31 6.36 -3.28 -13.24
CA ARG A 31 6.85 -2.02 -12.68
C ARG A 31 5.67 -1.33 -12.02
N PHE A 32 5.78 -1.15 -10.72
CA PHE A 32 4.82 -0.37 -9.96
C PHE A 32 5.13 1.10 -10.17
N ALA A 33 4.20 1.83 -10.80
CA ALA A 33 4.28 3.29 -10.89
C ALA A 33 4.26 3.91 -9.48
N PRO A 34 4.67 5.18 -9.32
CA PRO A 34 4.55 5.86 -8.04
C PRO A 34 3.12 5.76 -7.50
N HIS A 35 2.96 5.19 -6.29
CA HIS A 35 1.69 4.97 -5.61
C HIS A 35 1.86 5.01 -4.09
N VAL A 36 0.75 5.06 -3.38
CA VAL A 36 0.68 5.03 -1.92
C VAL A 36 -0.26 3.91 -1.47
N HIS A 37 -0.09 3.45 -0.24
CA HIS A 37 -1.05 2.61 0.49
C HIS A 37 -1.54 3.37 1.71
N GLU A 38 -2.82 3.25 2.07
CA GLU A 38 -3.40 3.87 3.27
C GLU A 38 -2.93 3.17 4.55
N GLY A 39 -2.56 1.89 4.45
CA GLY A 39 -1.94 1.10 5.51
C GLY A 39 -0.44 0.91 5.32
N TYR A 40 0.15 0.14 6.20
CA TYR A 40 1.56 -0.26 6.09
C TYR A 40 1.78 -1.25 4.95
N VAL A 41 3.02 -1.28 4.43
CA VAL A 41 3.48 -2.36 3.55
C VAL A 41 4.67 -3.04 4.22
N PHE A 42 4.54 -4.33 4.51
CA PHE A 42 5.64 -5.17 4.97
C PHE A 42 5.86 -6.28 3.95
N THR A 43 7.04 -6.34 3.35
CA THR A 43 7.33 -7.43 2.42
C THR A 43 8.61 -8.14 2.80
N VAL A 44 8.65 -9.45 2.56
CA VAL A 44 9.85 -10.29 2.69
C VAL A 44 10.28 -10.74 1.31
N ILE A 45 11.51 -10.46 0.92
CA ILE A 45 12.06 -10.88 -0.38
C ILE A 45 12.54 -12.32 -0.29
N GLU A 46 11.89 -13.24 -1.02
CA GLU A 46 12.22 -14.67 -1.02
C GLU A 46 13.25 -15.06 -2.08
N SER A 47 13.27 -14.37 -3.22
CA SER A 47 14.25 -14.61 -4.28
C SER A 47 14.42 -13.38 -5.16
N GLY A 48 15.59 -13.24 -5.76
CA GLY A 48 15.95 -12.07 -6.56
C GLY A 48 16.16 -10.82 -5.71
N ALA A 49 15.84 -9.67 -6.27
CA ALA A 49 15.90 -8.39 -5.57
C ALA A 49 14.89 -7.42 -6.13
N GLN A 50 14.30 -6.62 -5.26
CA GLN A 50 13.43 -5.50 -5.61
C GLN A 50 14.24 -4.21 -5.61
N ARG A 51 14.06 -3.37 -6.64
CA ARG A 51 14.51 -1.99 -6.69
C ARG A 51 13.31 -1.08 -6.64
N PHE A 52 13.39 -0.05 -5.80
CA PHE A 52 12.28 0.89 -5.64
C PHE A 52 12.77 2.26 -5.21
N TRP A 53 12.02 3.29 -5.59
CA TRP A 53 12.25 4.65 -5.12
C TRP A 53 11.32 4.93 -3.95
N HIS A 54 11.87 5.48 -2.86
CA HIS A 54 11.15 5.83 -1.64
C HIS A 54 11.90 6.94 -0.89
N ARG A 55 11.19 7.91 -0.34
CA ARG A 55 11.75 9.02 0.46
C ARG A 55 12.93 9.74 -0.20
N GLY A 56 12.83 10.00 -1.50
CA GLY A 56 13.84 10.77 -2.24
C GLY A 56 15.07 9.98 -2.69
N SER A 57 15.13 8.67 -2.48
CA SER A 57 16.24 7.82 -2.87
C SER A 57 15.81 6.51 -3.52
N GLU A 58 16.70 5.91 -4.28
CA GLU A 58 16.54 4.54 -4.78
C GLU A 58 17.05 3.56 -3.74
N HIS A 59 16.29 2.48 -3.52
CA HIS A 59 16.61 1.40 -2.60
C HIS A 59 16.69 0.07 -3.34
N LEU A 60 17.57 -0.80 -2.85
CA LEU A 60 17.69 -2.19 -3.28
C LEU A 60 17.37 -3.10 -2.09
N ALA A 61 16.40 -3.98 -2.27
CA ALA A 61 16.03 -5.00 -1.29
C ALA A 61 16.40 -6.39 -1.83
N PRO A 62 17.51 -6.98 -1.41
CA PRO A 62 17.94 -8.32 -1.82
C PRO A 62 17.14 -9.40 -1.08
N VAL A 63 17.35 -10.64 -1.49
CA VAL A 63 16.80 -11.83 -0.81
C VAL A 63 17.13 -11.81 0.70
N GLY A 64 16.13 -12.16 1.52
CA GLY A 64 16.24 -12.19 2.98
C GLY A 64 16.06 -10.85 3.68
N SER A 65 15.93 -9.74 2.92
CA SER A 65 15.55 -8.44 3.49
C SER A 65 14.04 -8.28 3.56
N MET A 66 13.61 -7.32 4.38
CA MET A 66 12.25 -6.82 4.41
C MET A 66 12.19 -5.38 3.91
N VAL A 67 11.12 -5.06 3.19
CA VAL A 67 10.77 -3.68 2.83
C VAL A 67 9.66 -3.21 3.75
N LEU A 68 9.82 -2.01 4.31
CA LEU A 68 8.90 -1.37 5.21
C LEU A 68 8.49 -0.02 4.63
N ILE A 69 7.20 0.16 4.37
CA ILE A 69 6.63 1.44 3.92
C ILE A 69 5.54 1.83 4.91
N ASN A 70 5.62 3.05 5.42
CA ASN A 70 4.58 3.58 6.30
C ASN A 70 3.34 4.01 5.49
N PRO A 71 2.19 4.17 6.14
CA PRO A 71 0.99 4.69 5.50
C PRO A 71 1.24 5.99 4.74
N ASP A 72 0.58 6.16 3.61
CA ASP A 72 0.61 7.34 2.74
C ASP A 72 1.99 7.72 2.16
N GLU A 73 3.01 6.87 2.30
CA GLU A 73 4.33 7.13 1.71
C GLU A 73 4.40 6.70 0.24
N LEU A 74 4.80 7.65 -0.60
CA LEU A 74 4.96 7.45 -2.04
C LEU A 74 6.15 6.56 -2.33
N HIS A 75 5.92 5.48 -3.06
CA HIS A 75 6.97 4.56 -3.50
C HIS A 75 6.69 3.95 -4.86
N THR A 76 7.72 3.34 -5.44
CA THR A 76 7.66 2.57 -6.69
C THR A 76 8.04 1.12 -6.43
N GLY A 77 8.14 0.31 -7.48
CA GLY A 77 8.67 -1.05 -7.37
C GLY A 77 9.00 -1.64 -8.73
N ALA A 78 10.15 -2.31 -8.83
CA ALA A 78 10.55 -3.01 -10.04
C ALA A 78 11.51 -4.15 -9.69
N THR A 79 11.73 -5.07 -10.62
CA THR A 79 12.83 -6.03 -10.49
C THR A 79 14.19 -5.35 -10.62
N ALA A 80 15.15 -5.80 -9.84
CA ALA A 80 16.56 -5.41 -9.99
C ALA A 80 17.31 -6.34 -10.96
N HIS A 81 16.76 -7.51 -11.30
CA HIS A 81 17.40 -8.55 -12.12
C HIS A 81 16.43 -9.13 -13.15
N GLU A 82 16.94 -9.61 -14.27
CA GLU A 82 16.15 -10.27 -15.33
C GLU A 82 15.44 -11.55 -14.84
N ALA A 83 16.01 -12.22 -13.82
CA ALA A 83 15.40 -13.39 -13.17
C ALA A 83 14.13 -13.05 -12.35
N GLY A 84 13.79 -11.76 -12.25
CA GLY A 84 12.65 -11.28 -11.46
C GLY A 84 12.93 -11.27 -9.97
N TRP A 85 11.85 -11.06 -9.21
CA TRP A 85 11.87 -11.21 -7.75
C TRP A 85 10.60 -11.87 -7.26
N ARG A 86 10.69 -12.57 -6.13
CA ARG A 86 9.56 -13.14 -5.41
C ARG A 86 9.52 -12.58 -4.01
N TYR A 87 8.33 -12.26 -3.55
CA TYR A 87 8.14 -11.73 -2.21
C TYR A 87 6.79 -12.18 -1.61
N ARG A 88 6.74 -12.11 -0.28
CA ARG A 88 5.53 -12.21 0.52
C ARG A 88 5.22 -10.83 1.08
N GLY A 89 4.00 -10.33 0.82
CA GLY A 89 3.56 -9.01 1.22
C GLY A 89 2.40 -9.06 2.19
N PHE A 90 2.42 -8.14 3.14
CA PHE A 90 1.35 -7.84 4.10
C PHE A 90 0.98 -6.37 3.93
N TYR A 91 -0.31 -6.11 3.87
CA TYR A 91 -0.86 -4.76 3.71
C TYR A 91 -1.86 -4.47 4.84
N PRO A 92 -1.39 -4.40 6.11
CA PRO A 92 -2.27 -4.13 7.23
C PRO A 92 -2.68 -2.66 7.26
N GLU A 93 -3.95 -2.41 7.56
CA GLU A 93 -4.42 -1.11 7.99
C GLU A 93 -3.76 -0.74 9.33
N HIS A 94 -3.67 0.56 9.62
CA HIS A 94 -2.93 1.02 10.80
C HIS A 94 -3.50 0.46 12.11
N GLU A 95 -4.82 0.28 12.20
CA GLU A 95 -5.49 -0.31 13.38
C GLU A 95 -5.03 -1.73 13.68
N ARG A 96 -4.61 -2.48 12.64
CA ARG A 96 -4.12 -3.86 12.82
C ARG A 96 -2.74 -3.91 13.44
N VAL A 97 -1.96 -2.86 13.27
CA VAL A 97 -0.63 -2.72 13.87
C VAL A 97 -0.74 -2.08 15.25
N THR A 98 -1.47 -0.98 15.39
CA THR A 98 -1.66 -0.29 16.67
C THR A 98 -2.42 -1.15 17.67
N GLY A 99 -3.44 -1.91 17.25
CA GLY A 99 -4.18 -2.81 18.13
C GLY A 99 -3.31 -3.86 18.84
N VAL A 100 -2.24 -4.35 18.19
CA VAL A 100 -1.27 -5.23 18.86
C VAL A 100 -0.49 -4.49 19.96
N LEU A 101 -0.18 -3.22 19.73
CA LEU A 101 0.56 -2.39 20.71
C LEU A 101 -0.33 -1.98 21.86
N ASP A 102 -1.60 -1.69 21.61
CA ASP A 102 -2.58 -1.32 22.62
C ASP A 102 -2.87 -2.51 23.56
N GLU A 103 -3.03 -3.73 23.02
CA GLU A 103 -3.19 -4.96 23.81
C GLU A 103 -2.01 -5.18 24.78
N LEU A 104 -0.82 -4.69 24.47
CA LEU A 104 0.40 -4.84 25.26
C LEU A 104 0.73 -3.59 26.11
N GLU A 105 -0.20 -2.63 26.20
CA GLU A 105 -0.02 -1.34 26.87
C GLU A 105 1.15 -0.50 26.33
N LEU A 106 1.63 -0.84 25.14
CA LEU A 106 2.72 -0.15 24.45
C LEU A 106 2.23 0.96 23.53
N GLY A 107 0.90 1.06 23.30
CA GLY A 107 0.25 2.02 22.41
C GLY A 107 0.24 3.48 22.86
N ARG A 108 0.82 3.79 24.02
CA ARG A 108 0.83 5.15 24.60
C ARG A 108 1.64 6.19 23.79
N HIS A 109 2.27 5.79 22.69
CA HIS A 109 3.23 6.61 21.93
C HIS A 109 2.83 6.89 20.48
N GLY A 110 1.55 6.69 20.12
CA GLY A 110 1.07 6.99 18.77
C GLY A 110 1.37 5.88 17.74
N MET A 111 1.20 6.21 16.45
CA MET A 111 1.44 5.25 15.36
C MET A 111 2.93 4.95 15.24
N PRO A 112 3.31 3.64 15.19
CA PRO A 112 4.70 3.29 14.93
C PRO A 112 5.10 3.72 13.51
N SER A 113 6.28 4.30 13.37
CA SER A 113 6.88 4.62 12.09
C SER A 113 8.20 3.89 11.93
N PHE A 114 8.52 3.53 10.69
CA PHE A 114 9.76 2.84 10.34
C PHE A 114 10.64 3.79 9.55
N LYS A 115 11.84 4.09 10.07
CA LYS A 115 12.77 5.01 9.41
C LYS A 115 13.42 4.36 8.20
N ASP A 116 13.81 3.10 8.33
CA ASP A 116 14.53 2.37 7.29
C ASP A 116 13.55 1.70 6.34
N SER A 117 13.67 2.00 5.04
CA SER A 117 12.83 1.41 3.98
C SER A 117 13.19 -0.05 3.70
N VAL A 118 14.43 -0.45 3.99
CA VAL A 118 14.93 -1.83 3.85
C VAL A 118 15.66 -2.19 5.12
N ILE A 119 15.25 -3.31 5.72
CA ILE A 119 15.93 -3.89 6.89
C ILE A 119 16.47 -5.27 6.56
N HIS A 120 17.57 -5.62 7.21
CA HIS A 120 18.14 -6.95 7.13
C HIS A 120 18.13 -7.60 8.52
N ASP A 121 17.00 -8.24 8.82
CA ASP A 121 16.74 -8.97 10.07
C ASP A 121 16.23 -10.38 9.72
N PRO A 122 17.14 -11.38 9.59
CA PRO A 122 16.76 -12.73 9.16
C PRO A 122 15.73 -13.40 10.08
N ALA A 123 15.81 -13.15 11.38
CA ALA A 123 14.84 -13.72 12.34
C ALA A 123 13.43 -13.16 12.12
N LEU A 124 13.34 -11.86 11.89
CA LEU A 124 12.07 -11.19 11.61
C LEU A 124 11.52 -11.58 10.23
N ALA A 125 12.36 -11.60 9.20
CA ALA A 125 12.00 -12.06 7.87
C ALA A 125 11.46 -13.51 7.89
N PHE A 126 12.11 -14.38 8.67
CA PHE A 126 11.62 -15.75 8.89
C PHE A 126 10.26 -15.77 9.59
N ALA A 127 10.07 -15.00 10.67
CA ALA A 127 8.80 -14.94 11.40
C ALA A 127 7.64 -14.48 10.49
N PHE A 128 7.84 -13.42 9.69
CA PHE A 128 6.85 -12.96 8.72
C PHE A 128 6.60 -13.99 7.61
N SER A 129 7.64 -14.66 7.10
CA SER A 129 7.47 -15.72 6.10
C SER A 129 6.65 -16.88 6.65
N GLN A 130 6.90 -17.33 7.88
CA GLN A 130 6.12 -18.39 8.55
C GLN A 130 4.67 -17.98 8.75
N LEU A 131 4.41 -16.78 9.23
CA LEU A 131 3.06 -16.25 9.39
C LEU A 131 2.30 -16.23 8.05
N HIS A 132 2.96 -15.79 6.99
CA HIS A 132 2.37 -15.76 5.65
C HIS A 132 2.01 -17.15 5.16
N GLN A 133 2.89 -18.14 5.37
CA GLN A 133 2.65 -19.54 5.03
C GLN A 133 1.51 -20.15 5.86
N LEU A 134 1.43 -19.84 7.16
CA LEU A 134 0.32 -20.27 8.02
C LEU A 134 -1.03 -19.75 7.48
N SER A 135 -1.08 -18.49 7.05
CA SER A 135 -2.28 -17.91 6.46
C SER A 135 -2.61 -18.55 5.11
N GLU A 136 -1.61 -18.71 4.23
CA GLU A 136 -1.77 -19.35 2.91
C GLU A 136 -2.27 -20.80 3.02
N ALA A 137 -1.81 -21.55 4.03
CA ALA A 137 -2.23 -22.92 4.33
C ALA A 137 -3.53 -22.99 5.13
N SER A 138 -4.22 -21.87 5.41
CA SER A 138 -5.43 -21.81 6.23
C SER A 138 -5.27 -22.49 7.61
N ALA A 139 -4.13 -22.28 8.26
CA ALA A 139 -3.91 -22.74 9.63
C ALA A 139 -4.94 -22.14 10.60
N SER A 140 -5.04 -22.68 11.82
CA SER A 140 -6.03 -22.21 12.79
C SER A 140 -5.89 -20.71 13.09
N ALA A 141 -7.01 -20.04 13.36
CA ALA A 141 -7.03 -18.62 13.70
C ALA A 141 -6.08 -18.30 14.88
N LEU A 142 -6.06 -19.17 15.89
CA LEU A 142 -5.18 -19.01 17.04
C LEU A 142 -3.69 -18.99 16.66
N GLN A 143 -3.28 -19.90 15.75
CA GLN A 143 -1.89 -19.94 15.27
C GLN A 143 -1.53 -18.67 14.51
N GLN A 144 -2.39 -18.24 13.58
CA GLN A 144 -2.17 -17.04 12.80
C GLN A 144 -2.13 -15.79 13.67
N GLN A 145 -3.07 -15.62 14.58
CA GLN A 145 -3.14 -14.47 15.51
C GLN A 145 -1.95 -14.41 16.45
N THR A 146 -1.50 -15.56 16.98
CA THR A 146 -0.30 -15.61 17.84
C THR A 146 0.94 -15.21 17.07
N ALA A 147 1.15 -15.77 15.87
CA ALA A 147 2.28 -15.45 15.02
C ALA A 147 2.28 -13.96 14.58
N TRP A 148 1.09 -13.41 14.26
CA TRP A 148 0.92 -11.99 13.91
C TRP A 148 1.38 -11.07 15.06
N ARG A 149 0.85 -11.29 16.28
CA ARG A 149 1.21 -10.49 17.46
C ARG A 149 2.71 -10.52 17.73
N GLN A 150 3.31 -11.72 17.68
CA GLN A 150 4.76 -11.89 17.91
C GLN A 150 5.58 -11.16 16.82
N ALA A 151 5.23 -11.31 15.55
CA ALA A 151 5.95 -10.70 14.45
C ALA A 151 5.84 -9.17 14.47
N VAL A 152 4.63 -8.62 14.67
CA VAL A 152 4.41 -7.17 14.73
C VAL A 152 5.11 -6.57 15.95
N LEU A 153 4.99 -7.19 17.13
CA LEU A 153 5.69 -6.74 18.34
C LEU A 153 7.21 -6.69 18.12
N ALA A 154 7.79 -7.76 17.57
CA ALA A 154 9.23 -7.83 17.32
C ALA A 154 9.67 -6.78 16.27
N LEU A 155 8.85 -6.55 15.23
CA LEU A 155 9.09 -5.52 14.22
C LEU A 155 9.14 -4.13 14.86
N VAL A 156 8.12 -3.78 15.65
CA VAL A 156 8.05 -2.45 16.28
C VAL A 156 9.14 -2.27 17.32
N GLN A 157 9.42 -3.27 18.14
CA GLN A 157 10.48 -3.17 19.17
C GLN A 157 11.88 -2.99 18.60
N ARG A 158 12.18 -3.61 17.45
CA ARG A 158 13.53 -3.57 16.87
C ARG A 158 13.73 -2.44 15.88
N HIS A 159 12.69 -2.09 15.13
CA HIS A 159 12.79 -1.19 13.98
C HIS A 159 11.78 -0.04 14.01
N GLY A 160 10.80 -0.09 14.92
CA GLY A 160 9.79 0.95 15.06
C GLY A 160 10.36 2.15 15.83
N GLN A 161 9.93 3.33 15.42
CA GLN A 161 10.05 4.55 16.19
C GLN A 161 8.63 4.98 16.55
N CYS A 162 8.30 4.98 17.83
CA CYS A 162 7.07 5.64 18.27
C CYS A 162 7.35 7.14 18.21
N ALA A 163 6.97 7.79 17.13
CA ALA A 163 7.00 9.23 17.06
C ALA A 163 5.96 9.75 18.05
N GLU A 164 6.35 10.71 18.89
CA GLU A 164 5.37 11.65 19.43
C GLU A 164 4.56 12.16 18.24
N PRO A 165 3.21 12.30 18.35
CA PRO A 165 2.41 12.83 17.26
C PRO A 165 3.08 14.13 16.83
N SER A 166 3.75 14.06 15.69
CA SER A 166 4.31 15.26 15.06
C SER A 166 3.11 16.18 14.93
N ALA A 167 3.16 17.31 15.59
CA ALA A 167 2.14 18.33 15.41
C ALA A 167 1.96 18.43 13.89
N PRO A 168 0.74 18.34 13.33
CA PRO A 168 0.51 18.23 11.91
C PRO A 168 1.40 19.28 11.26
N GLY A 169 2.48 18.80 10.63
CA GLY A 169 3.48 19.69 10.05
C GLY A 169 2.66 20.63 9.21
N HIS A 170 2.90 21.96 9.31
CA HIS A 170 2.06 22.99 8.71
C HIS A 170 1.83 22.67 7.23
N GLU A 171 0.93 21.72 6.98
CA GLU A 171 0.35 21.56 5.66
C GLU A 171 -0.36 22.88 5.42
N PRO A 172 0.05 23.67 4.44
CA PRO A 172 -0.58 24.96 4.25
C PRO A 172 -2.09 24.73 4.19
N LEU A 173 -2.89 25.44 4.95
CA LEU A 173 -4.37 25.35 4.95
C LEU A 173 -4.93 25.28 3.53
N ALA A 174 -4.25 25.93 2.60
CA ALA A 174 -4.50 25.85 1.17
C ALA A 174 -4.42 24.42 0.60
N VAL A 175 -3.44 23.63 1.01
CA VAL A 175 -3.27 22.24 0.51
C VAL A 175 -4.33 21.35 1.13
N ALA A 176 -4.58 21.46 2.44
CA ALA A 176 -5.62 20.70 3.13
C ALA A 176 -6.99 20.95 2.49
N ARG A 177 -7.37 22.21 2.27
CA ARG A 177 -8.62 22.56 1.60
C ARG A 177 -8.72 22.06 0.17
N ALA A 178 -7.63 22.11 -0.58
CA ALA A 178 -7.60 21.58 -1.95
C ALA A 178 -7.75 20.04 -1.99
N ARG A 179 -7.17 19.33 -1.02
CA ARG A 179 -7.35 17.88 -0.86
C ARG A 179 -8.82 17.55 -0.58
N GLU A 180 -9.45 18.23 0.36
CA GLU A 180 -10.89 18.05 0.67
C GLU A 180 -11.77 18.26 -0.57
N LEU A 181 -11.51 19.31 -1.36
CA LEU A 181 -12.23 19.56 -2.60
C LEU A 181 -12.04 18.44 -3.63
N LEU A 182 -10.82 17.95 -3.81
CA LEU A 182 -10.52 16.85 -4.72
C LEU A 182 -11.16 15.53 -4.24
N GLU A 183 -11.15 15.25 -2.94
CA GLU A 183 -11.76 14.05 -2.37
C GLU A 183 -13.29 14.07 -2.47
N SER A 184 -13.90 15.22 -2.29
CA SER A 184 -15.37 15.36 -2.43
C SER A 184 -15.85 15.26 -3.87
N GLN A 185 -14.98 15.41 -4.87
CA GLN A 185 -15.32 15.45 -6.29
C GLN A 185 -14.41 14.51 -7.11
N LEU A 186 -14.24 13.27 -6.65
CA LEU A 186 -13.35 12.30 -7.31
C LEU A 186 -13.74 12.02 -8.77
N ALA A 187 -15.05 11.97 -9.09
CA ALA A 187 -15.52 11.65 -10.43
C ALA A 187 -15.36 12.83 -11.41
N ASP A 188 -15.67 14.03 -10.93
CA ASP A 188 -15.65 15.28 -11.72
C ASP A 188 -14.88 16.36 -10.95
N PRO A 189 -13.52 16.30 -10.94
CA PRO A 189 -12.70 17.17 -10.13
C PRO A 189 -12.68 18.60 -10.67
N PRO A 190 -12.50 19.60 -9.78
CA PRO A 190 -12.29 20.98 -10.20
C PRO A 190 -11.04 21.12 -11.06
N SER A 191 -11.02 22.11 -11.95
CA SER A 191 -9.83 22.46 -12.73
C SER A 191 -8.70 22.96 -11.82
N LEU A 192 -7.47 22.99 -12.33
CA LEU A 192 -6.33 23.53 -11.59
C LEU A 192 -6.55 25.00 -11.21
N GLU A 193 -7.15 25.77 -12.10
CA GLU A 193 -7.52 27.17 -11.90
C GLU A 193 -8.55 27.32 -10.80
N ALA A 194 -9.60 26.46 -10.80
CA ALA A 194 -10.64 26.46 -9.77
C ALA A 194 -10.08 26.08 -8.40
N LEU A 195 -9.21 25.07 -8.32
CA LEU A 195 -8.52 24.70 -7.07
C LEU A 195 -7.65 25.84 -6.53
N ALA A 196 -6.85 26.45 -7.41
CA ALA A 196 -5.99 27.56 -7.03
C ALA A 196 -6.80 28.78 -6.56
N ALA A 197 -7.88 29.12 -7.25
CA ALA A 197 -8.78 30.20 -6.86
C ALA A 197 -9.47 29.93 -5.50
N ALA A 198 -9.88 28.68 -5.23
CA ALA A 198 -10.51 28.30 -3.96
C ALA A 198 -9.58 28.49 -2.74
N VAL A 199 -8.28 28.58 -2.97
CA VAL A 199 -7.25 28.76 -1.92
C VAL A 199 -6.47 30.08 -2.07
N ASN A 200 -6.95 31.00 -2.92
CA ASN A 200 -6.36 32.34 -3.16
C ASN A 200 -4.89 32.28 -3.63
N LEU A 201 -4.54 31.33 -4.47
CA LEU A 201 -3.21 31.20 -5.07
C LEU A 201 -3.29 31.26 -6.59
N SER A 202 -2.17 31.63 -7.26
CA SER A 202 -2.07 31.41 -8.71
C SER A 202 -1.93 29.91 -9.02
N PRO A 203 -2.38 29.42 -10.19
CA PRO A 203 -2.29 28.00 -10.55
C PRO A 203 -0.87 27.43 -10.48
N PHE A 204 0.13 28.21 -10.89
CA PHE A 204 1.54 27.81 -10.81
C PHE A 204 2.03 27.68 -9.36
N HIS A 205 1.73 28.68 -8.53
CA HIS A 205 2.10 28.67 -7.11
C HIS A 205 1.40 27.51 -6.38
N PHE A 206 0.09 27.33 -6.60
CA PHE A 206 -0.68 26.24 -6.04
C PHE A 206 -0.09 24.87 -6.40
N ALA A 207 0.17 24.59 -7.68
CA ALA A 207 0.75 23.31 -8.11
C ALA A 207 2.10 23.02 -7.45
N ARG A 208 2.95 24.06 -7.28
CA ARG A 208 4.24 23.94 -6.60
C ARG A 208 4.08 23.62 -5.11
N VAL A 209 3.24 24.38 -4.39
CA VAL A 209 3.00 24.20 -2.96
C VAL A 209 2.34 22.84 -2.68
N PHE A 210 1.35 22.47 -3.50
CA PHE A 210 0.68 21.18 -3.39
C PHE A 210 1.67 20.01 -3.58
N ARG A 211 2.52 20.07 -4.63
CA ARG A 211 3.54 19.05 -4.84
C ARG A 211 4.58 19.01 -3.71
N GLN A 212 4.96 20.14 -3.16
CA GLN A 212 5.91 20.21 -2.07
C GLN A 212 5.34 19.57 -0.78
N ALA A 213 4.05 19.75 -0.51
CA ALA A 213 3.39 19.22 0.67
C ALA A 213 3.00 17.73 0.52
N THR A 214 2.57 17.30 -0.69
CA THR A 214 2.03 15.95 -0.92
C THR A 214 2.98 15.00 -1.65
N GLY A 215 4.11 15.49 -2.15
CA GLY A 215 5.02 14.73 -3.00
C GLY A 215 4.55 14.60 -4.46
N LEU A 216 3.29 14.88 -4.76
CA LEU A 216 2.64 14.68 -6.06
C LEU A 216 1.98 15.96 -6.58
N PRO A 217 1.97 16.19 -7.90
CA PRO A 217 1.12 17.23 -8.47
C PRO A 217 -0.38 16.85 -8.30
N PRO A 218 -1.32 17.83 -8.28
CA PRO A 218 -2.74 17.61 -7.97
C PRO A 218 -3.39 16.48 -8.76
N HIS A 219 -3.17 16.39 -10.08
CA HIS A 219 -3.74 15.36 -10.93
C HIS A 219 -3.22 13.94 -10.60
N ALA A 220 -1.94 13.82 -10.23
CA ALA A 220 -1.37 12.53 -9.86
C ALA A 220 -1.85 12.10 -8.47
N TRP A 221 -1.99 13.05 -7.55
CA TRP A 221 -2.58 12.81 -6.23
C TRP A 221 -4.04 12.35 -6.34
N LEU A 222 -4.86 13.05 -7.14
CA LEU A 222 -6.25 12.64 -7.43
C LEU A 222 -6.31 11.21 -7.99
N LYS A 223 -5.43 10.87 -8.91
CA LYS A 223 -5.36 9.51 -9.45
C LYS A 223 -5.13 8.47 -8.34
N GLN A 224 -4.24 8.76 -7.38
CA GLN A 224 -4.01 7.85 -6.23
C GLN A 224 -5.28 7.71 -5.37
N ARG A 225 -5.98 8.82 -5.07
CA ARG A 225 -7.23 8.78 -4.30
C ARG A 225 -8.32 8.00 -5.01
N ARG A 226 -8.46 8.16 -6.34
CA ARG A 226 -9.37 7.36 -7.17
C ARG A 226 -9.03 5.86 -7.09
N LEU A 227 -7.75 5.50 -7.18
CA LEU A 227 -7.32 4.11 -7.10
C LEU A 227 -7.52 3.51 -5.70
N ALA A 228 -7.25 4.26 -4.64
CA ALA A 228 -7.54 3.85 -3.27
C ALA A 228 -9.05 3.61 -3.08
N ARG A 229 -9.89 4.55 -3.51
CA ARG A 229 -11.34 4.40 -3.44
C ARG A 229 -11.87 3.24 -4.31
N ALA A 230 -11.27 3.02 -5.48
CA ALA A 230 -11.58 1.86 -6.33
C ALA A 230 -11.32 0.54 -5.60
N ARG A 231 -10.21 0.47 -4.88
CA ARG A 231 -9.84 -0.70 -4.08
C ARG A 231 -10.91 -1.01 -3.02
N GLU A 232 -11.37 -0.01 -2.28
CA GLU A 232 -12.45 -0.17 -1.30
C GLU A 232 -13.77 -0.63 -1.94
N MET A 233 -14.17 -0.01 -3.03
CA MET A 233 -15.39 -0.39 -3.74
C MET A 233 -15.33 -1.83 -4.27
N LEU A 234 -14.19 -2.25 -4.80
CA LEU A 234 -13.95 -3.62 -5.28
C LEU A 234 -13.94 -4.62 -4.11
N LYS A 235 -13.38 -4.27 -2.96
CA LYS A 235 -13.41 -5.07 -1.72
C LYS A 235 -14.85 -5.35 -1.28
N HIS A 236 -15.74 -4.37 -1.44
CA HIS A 236 -17.18 -4.52 -1.20
C HIS A 236 -17.95 -5.19 -2.34
N GLY A 237 -17.27 -5.76 -3.33
CA GLY A 237 -17.87 -6.59 -4.37
C GLY A 237 -18.42 -5.84 -5.58
N LEU A 238 -18.26 -4.51 -5.69
CA LEU A 238 -18.75 -3.75 -6.84
C LEU A 238 -18.05 -4.20 -8.14
N ALA A 239 -18.77 -4.14 -9.25
CA ALA A 239 -18.23 -4.46 -10.57
C ALA A 239 -17.20 -3.40 -11.01
N ALA A 240 -16.12 -3.83 -11.67
CA ALA A 240 -15.08 -2.91 -12.12
C ALA A 240 -15.58 -1.84 -13.12
N SER A 241 -16.60 -2.16 -13.91
CA SER A 241 -17.25 -1.20 -14.81
C SER A 241 -17.97 -0.10 -14.04
N GLN A 242 -18.71 -0.46 -12.98
CA GLN A 242 -19.38 0.49 -12.10
C GLN A 242 -18.37 1.38 -11.37
N VAL A 243 -17.33 0.77 -10.80
CA VAL A 243 -16.24 1.48 -10.11
C VAL A 243 -15.55 2.48 -11.05
N ALA A 244 -15.30 2.09 -12.31
CA ALA A 244 -14.71 2.98 -13.29
C ALA A 244 -15.60 4.20 -13.57
N PHE A 245 -16.90 3.99 -13.72
CA PHE A 245 -17.88 5.06 -13.94
C PHE A 245 -17.96 5.99 -12.72
N ASP A 246 -18.17 5.44 -11.53
CA ASP A 246 -18.38 6.20 -10.29
C ASP A 246 -17.17 7.06 -9.89
N LEU A 247 -15.97 6.67 -10.33
CA LEU A 247 -14.73 7.38 -10.00
C LEU A 247 -14.15 8.21 -11.15
N GLY A 248 -14.87 8.36 -12.27
CA GLY A 248 -14.47 9.22 -13.38
C GLY A 248 -13.25 8.69 -14.15
N PHE A 249 -13.10 7.36 -14.26
CA PHE A 249 -12.21 6.76 -15.27
C PHE A 249 -12.90 6.76 -16.62
N ALA A 250 -12.14 6.91 -17.70
CA ALA A 250 -12.70 6.93 -19.05
C ALA A 250 -13.50 5.65 -19.38
N ASP A 251 -13.02 4.50 -18.92
CA ASP A 251 -13.66 3.20 -19.07
C ASP A 251 -13.05 2.16 -18.08
N GLN A 252 -13.64 0.96 -18.06
CA GLN A 252 -13.13 -0.16 -17.23
C GLN A 252 -11.69 -0.55 -17.61
N SER A 253 -11.30 -0.43 -18.87
CA SER A 253 -9.96 -0.79 -19.33
C SER A 253 -8.92 0.20 -18.82
N HIS A 254 -9.28 1.48 -18.76
CA HIS A 254 -8.47 2.53 -18.17
C HIS A 254 -8.26 2.27 -16.67
N LEU A 255 -9.34 2.01 -15.91
CA LEU A 255 -9.22 1.59 -14.52
C LEU A 255 -8.31 0.37 -14.39
N SER A 256 -8.53 -0.68 -15.20
CA SER A 256 -7.77 -1.94 -15.11
C SER A 256 -6.27 -1.75 -15.32
N ARG A 257 -5.88 -0.94 -16.29
CA ARG A 257 -4.45 -0.61 -16.53
C ARG A 257 -3.85 0.14 -15.35
N GLN A 258 -4.53 1.19 -14.86
CA GLN A 258 -4.04 2.02 -13.77
C GLN A 258 -3.97 1.22 -12.45
N PHE A 259 -4.99 0.43 -12.17
CA PHE A 259 -5.07 -0.40 -10.97
C PHE A 259 -3.98 -1.48 -10.96
N LYS A 260 -3.80 -2.20 -12.08
CA LYS A 260 -2.73 -3.19 -12.20
C LYS A 260 -1.34 -2.55 -12.08
N GLN A 261 -1.16 -1.36 -12.64
CA GLN A 261 0.10 -0.62 -12.54
C GLN A 261 0.40 -0.17 -11.10
N ALA A 262 -0.61 0.12 -10.30
CA ALA A 262 -0.45 0.51 -8.90
C ALA A 262 -0.33 -0.69 -7.96
N TYR A 263 -1.16 -1.71 -8.13
CA TYR A 263 -1.30 -2.81 -7.15
C TYR A 263 -0.83 -4.18 -7.67
N GLY A 264 -0.34 -4.27 -8.91
CA GLY A 264 0.19 -5.51 -9.48
C GLY A 264 -0.86 -6.55 -9.92
N VAL A 265 -2.13 -6.37 -9.55
CA VAL A 265 -3.25 -7.26 -9.87
C VAL A 265 -4.36 -6.51 -10.60
N THR A 266 -5.20 -7.23 -11.36
CA THR A 266 -6.36 -6.58 -12.00
C THR A 266 -7.49 -6.34 -11.00
N PRO A 267 -8.39 -5.35 -11.25
CA PRO A 267 -9.58 -5.11 -10.41
C PRO A 267 -10.44 -6.37 -10.23
N GLY A 268 -10.58 -7.17 -11.29
CA GLY A 268 -11.35 -8.43 -11.24
C GLY A 268 -10.71 -9.47 -10.32
N ALA A 269 -9.39 -9.67 -10.43
CA ALA A 269 -8.64 -10.59 -9.56
C ALA A 269 -8.68 -10.11 -8.11
N TYR A 270 -8.52 -8.79 -7.87
CA TYR A 270 -8.62 -8.19 -6.54
C TYR A 270 -10.00 -8.44 -5.91
N ARG A 271 -11.08 -8.09 -6.62
CA ARG A 271 -12.45 -8.32 -6.17
C ARG A 271 -12.71 -9.79 -5.85
N GLN A 272 -12.26 -10.70 -6.72
CA GLN A 272 -12.45 -12.14 -6.51
C GLN A 272 -11.74 -12.63 -5.23
N ALA A 273 -10.52 -12.18 -4.98
CA ALA A 273 -9.77 -12.52 -3.77
C ALA A 273 -10.50 -12.05 -2.50
N CYS A 274 -11.05 -10.83 -2.49
CA CYS A 274 -11.78 -10.28 -1.35
C CYS A 274 -13.11 -11.02 -1.09
N VAL A 275 -13.91 -11.26 -2.14
CA VAL A 275 -15.24 -11.91 -2.03
C VAL A 275 -15.12 -13.37 -1.58
N HIS A 276 -14.13 -14.13 -2.09
CA HIS A 276 -13.93 -15.51 -1.67
C HIS A 276 -13.50 -15.65 -0.21
N SER A 277 -12.80 -14.67 0.33
CA SER A 277 -12.43 -14.64 1.75
C SER A 277 -13.66 -14.43 2.65
N ALA A 278 -14.60 -13.57 2.24
CA ALA A 278 -15.83 -13.31 2.98
C ALA A 278 -16.78 -14.52 3.05
N LEU A 279 -16.73 -15.44 2.06
CA LEU A 279 -17.56 -16.65 2.03
C LEU A 279 -16.99 -17.82 2.87
N ARG A 280 -15.75 -17.69 3.36
CA ARG A 280 -15.07 -18.72 4.16
C ARG A 280 -14.95 -18.36 5.63
N ALA A 281 -15.34 -17.15 6.02
CA ALA A 281 -15.38 -16.65 7.39
C ALA A 281 -16.77 -16.87 8.02
#